data_70bf1f0ffb6846ab1daa21773a7bc8ad
#
_entry.id   70bf1f0ffb6846ab1daa21773a7bc8ad
#
_cell.length_a   1.000
_cell.length_b   1.000
_cell.length_c   1.000
_cell.angle_alpha   90.00
_cell.angle_beta   90.00
_cell.angle_gamma   90.00
#
_symmetry.space_group_name_H-M   'P 1'
#
loop_
_entity.id
_entity.type
_entity.pdbx_description
1 polymer ?
#
loop_
_entity_poly.entity_id
_entity_poly.type
_entity_poly.pdbx_seq_one_letter_code
_entity_poly.pdbx_strand_id
1 'polypeptide(L)'
;MKQRKSKQVRLFSGMLIGIVMIAVLARIVYLNHCYPSPKVITYIENDTIKLGNYEIKQTGWEWGDGSLLKEKCPDYVYDQMDDGSEYPFDSVRVGFITLSVTKVKDDTTSLDLTSLAFEMGTNGNQYDMELFFKLNPTLEALEIKLNAGEETSFVIPYAMNEGLVSKKDWSRVDKMKLYMVLQYYPQKIRLCCN
;
A
#
# COMPACT_ATOMS: atom_id res chain seq x y z
N MET A 1 -59.67 4.70 -20.30
CA MET A 1 -58.68 5.81 -20.36
C MET A 1 -57.50 5.67 -19.38
N LYS A 2 -57.66 5.12 -18.19
CA LYS A 2 -56.55 4.96 -17.18
C LYS A 2 -55.38 4.07 -17.62
N GLN A 3 -55.61 2.95 -18.33
CA GLN A 3 -54.56 2.04 -18.75
C GLN A 3 -53.57 2.61 -19.80
N ARG A 4 -54.03 3.48 -20.69
CA ARG A 4 -53.18 4.10 -21.72
C ARG A 4 -52.16 5.09 -21.12
N LYS A 5 -52.56 5.86 -20.11
CA LYS A 5 -51.67 6.79 -19.38
C LYS A 5 -50.57 6.04 -18.62
N SER A 6 -50.86 4.90 -18.01
CA SER A 6 -49.88 4.10 -17.26
C SER A 6 -48.78 3.51 -18.19
N LYS A 7 -49.13 3.06 -19.40
CA LYS A 7 -48.15 2.57 -20.38
C LYS A 7 -47.23 3.68 -20.89
N GLN A 8 -47.79 4.86 -21.17
CA GLN A 8 -46.99 6.01 -21.62
C GLN A 8 -45.99 6.48 -20.53
N VAL A 9 -46.41 6.56 -19.25
CA VAL A 9 -45.53 6.91 -18.14
C VAL A 9 -44.39 5.91 -18.00
N ARG A 10 -44.66 4.59 -18.11
CA ARG A 10 -43.61 3.56 -18.06
C ARG A 10 -42.63 3.65 -19.23
N LEU A 11 -43.13 3.97 -20.44
CA LEU A 11 -42.27 4.16 -21.61
C LEU A 11 -41.37 5.38 -21.46
N PHE A 12 -41.91 6.49 -20.98
CA PHE A 12 -41.13 7.72 -20.70
C PHE A 12 -40.08 7.50 -19.59
N SER A 13 -40.46 6.80 -18.51
CA SER A 13 -39.50 6.47 -17.45
C SER A 13 -38.37 5.57 -17.93
N GLY A 14 -38.67 4.57 -18.77
CA GLY A 14 -37.68 3.69 -19.39
C GLY A 14 -36.72 4.47 -20.32
N MET A 15 -37.25 5.40 -21.12
CA MET A 15 -36.46 6.24 -22.01
C MET A 15 -35.54 7.18 -21.21
N LEU A 16 -36.05 7.78 -20.13
CA LEU A 16 -35.26 8.67 -19.27
C LEU A 16 -34.12 7.91 -18.61
N ILE A 17 -34.37 6.70 -18.07
CA ILE A 17 -33.34 5.83 -17.50
C ILE A 17 -32.29 5.49 -18.56
N GLY A 18 -32.68 5.16 -19.78
CA GLY A 18 -31.77 4.88 -20.89
C GLY A 18 -30.84 6.06 -21.20
N ILE A 19 -31.40 7.27 -21.27
CA ILE A 19 -30.62 8.50 -21.50
C ILE A 19 -29.60 8.73 -20.36
N VAL A 20 -30.04 8.58 -19.11
CA VAL A 20 -29.14 8.74 -17.94
C VAL A 20 -28.02 7.71 -17.98
N MET A 21 -28.33 6.43 -18.28
CA MET A 21 -27.32 5.38 -18.41
C MET A 21 -26.29 5.71 -19.51
N ILE A 22 -26.74 6.16 -20.67
CA ILE A 22 -25.84 6.56 -21.77
C ILE A 22 -24.96 7.73 -21.33
N ALA A 23 -25.51 8.74 -20.66
CA ALA A 23 -24.74 9.89 -20.16
C ALA A 23 -23.69 9.48 -19.14
N VAL A 24 -24.02 8.54 -18.21
CA VAL A 24 -23.08 8.00 -17.23
C VAL A 24 -21.96 7.22 -17.92
N LEU A 25 -22.29 6.34 -18.87
CA LEU A 25 -21.28 5.59 -19.62
C LEU A 25 -20.37 6.50 -20.42
N ALA A 26 -20.93 7.50 -21.13
CA ALA A 26 -20.13 8.49 -21.85
C ALA A 26 -19.19 9.24 -20.90
N ARG A 27 -19.66 9.62 -19.70
CA ARG A 27 -18.83 10.27 -18.68
C ARG A 27 -17.71 9.37 -18.17
N ILE A 28 -17.98 8.10 -17.93
CA ILE A 28 -16.96 7.11 -17.50
C ILE A 28 -15.88 6.98 -18.59
N VAL A 29 -16.27 6.81 -19.86
CA VAL A 29 -15.32 6.71 -20.98
C VAL A 29 -14.49 7.98 -21.10
N TYR A 30 -15.12 9.15 -21.01
CA TYR A 30 -14.43 10.44 -21.04
C TYR A 30 -13.41 10.56 -19.89
N LEU A 31 -13.80 10.22 -18.65
CA LEU A 31 -12.91 10.30 -17.50
C LEU A 31 -11.74 9.32 -17.63
N ASN A 32 -11.98 8.09 -18.07
CA ASN A 32 -10.92 7.11 -18.29
C ASN A 32 -9.93 7.52 -19.40
N HIS A 33 -10.43 8.28 -20.40
CA HIS A 33 -9.57 8.82 -21.45
C HIS A 33 -8.73 10.01 -20.93
N CYS A 34 -9.34 10.92 -20.16
CA CYS A 34 -8.63 12.08 -19.62
C CYS A 34 -7.68 11.73 -18.45
N TYR A 35 -8.04 10.71 -17.68
CA TYR A 35 -7.32 10.27 -16.49
C TYR A 35 -7.07 8.74 -16.54
N PRO A 36 -6.18 8.30 -17.44
CA PRO A 36 -5.86 6.87 -17.53
C PRO A 36 -5.21 6.40 -16.24
N SER A 37 -5.43 5.13 -15.90
CA SER A 37 -4.76 4.51 -14.77
C SER A 37 -3.24 4.62 -14.92
N PRO A 38 -2.50 4.94 -13.85
CA PRO A 38 -1.05 5.05 -13.93
C PRO A 38 -0.42 3.73 -14.37
N LYS A 39 0.63 3.82 -15.19
CA LYS A 39 1.43 2.64 -15.55
C LYS A 39 2.05 2.06 -14.29
N VAL A 40 1.85 0.77 -14.06
CA VAL A 40 2.44 0.04 -12.93
C VAL A 40 3.80 -0.51 -13.33
N ILE A 41 4.84 -0.15 -12.58
CA ILE A 41 6.19 -0.70 -12.70
C ILE A 41 6.43 -1.49 -11.41
N THR A 42 6.72 -2.79 -11.55
CA THR A 42 7.01 -3.66 -10.43
C THR A 42 8.47 -4.05 -10.47
N TYR A 43 9.18 -3.78 -9.40
CA TYR A 43 10.54 -4.22 -9.14
C TYR A 43 10.53 -5.46 -8.26
N ILE A 44 11.58 -6.24 -8.33
CA ILE A 44 11.80 -7.44 -7.51
C ILE A 44 13.09 -7.28 -6.69
N GLU A 45 13.34 -8.21 -5.81
CA GLU A 45 14.58 -8.27 -5.04
C GLU A 45 15.81 -8.14 -5.96
N ASN A 46 16.82 -7.43 -5.50
CA ASN A 46 18.06 -7.07 -6.23
C ASN A 46 17.92 -6.01 -7.34
N ASP A 47 16.72 -5.59 -7.70
CA ASP A 47 16.55 -4.45 -8.60
C ASP A 47 16.96 -3.14 -7.91
N THR A 48 17.54 -2.23 -8.69
CA THR A 48 17.75 -0.85 -8.25
C THR A 48 16.58 0.01 -8.73
N ILE A 49 15.85 0.55 -7.78
CA ILE A 49 14.70 1.41 -8.04
C ILE A 49 15.17 2.85 -8.07
N LYS A 50 14.89 3.56 -9.16
CA LYS A 50 15.19 5.00 -9.27
C LYS A 50 13.93 5.78 -8.94
N LEU A 51 14.01 6.56 -7.86
CA LEU A 51 12.93 7.43 -7.40
C LEU A 51 13.45 8.86 -7.26
N GLY A 52 13.21 9.69 -8.27
CA GLY A 52 13.80 11.02 -8.34
C GLY A 52 15.33 10.96 -8.37
N ASN A 53 15.97 11.59 -7.40
CA ASN A 53 17.44 11.60 -7.24
C ASN A 53 17.96 10.56 -6.25
N TYR A 54 17.15 9.54 -5.95
CA TYR A 54 17.50 8.44 -5.06
C TYR A 54 17.50 7.10 -5.79
N GLU A 55 18.48 6.29 -5.45
CA GLU A 55 18.51 4.86 -5.78
C GLU A 55 18.17 4.06 -4.53
N ILE A 56 17.17 3.18 -4.64
CA ILE A 56 16.64 2.36 -3.54
C ILE A 56 16.86 0.90 -3.90
N LYS A 57 17.38 0.12 -2.96
CA LYS A 57 17.56 -1.32 -3.08
C LYS A 57 16.98 -2.02 -1.87
N GLN A 58 16.30 -3.14 -2.08
CA GLN A 58 15.97 -4.06 -1.02
C GLN A 58 17.22 -4.86 -0.66
N THR A 59 17.63 -4.82 0.61
CA THR A 59 18.81 -5.54 1.12
C THR A 59 18.43 -6.62 2.13
N GLY A 60 17.17 -6.66 2.57
CA GLY A 60 16.67 -7.69 3.48
C GLY A 60 15.15 -7.81 3.43
N TRP A 61 14.68 -9.03 3.70
CA TRP A 61 13.27 -9.35 3.84
C TRP A 61 13.09 -10.44 4.89
N GLU A 62 12.22 -10.18 5.84
CA GLU A 62 11.81 -11.16 6.84
C GLU A 62 10.28 -11.17 6.90
N TRP A 63 9.69 -12.36 6.96
CA TRP A 63 8.25 -12.57 7.09
C TRP A 63 7.96 -13.59 8.17
N GLY A 64 7.00 -13.31 9.02
CA GLY A 64 6.62 -14.19 10.11
C GLY A 64 5.32 -13.81 10.78
N ASP A 65 5.07 -14.41 11.90
CA ASP A 65 3.93 -14.13 12.77
C ASP A 65 4.30 -13.17 13.91
N GLY A 66 3.42 -13.04 14.90
CA GLY A 66 3.64 -12.18 16.05
C GLY A 66 4.87 -12.55 16.90
N SER A 67 5.39 -13.78 16.81
CA SER A 67 6.62 -14.16 17.50
C SER A 67 7.84 -13.45 16.94
N LEU A 68 7.92 -13.27 15.62
CA LEU A 68 8.96 -12.48 14.96
C LEU A 68 8.89 -11.00 15.40
N LEU A 69 7.67 -10.45 15.56
CA LEU A 69 7.50 -9.08 16.06
C LEU A 69 8.08 -8.94 17.48
N LYS A 70 7.76 -9.86 18.37
CA LYS A 70 8.27 -9.85 19.74
C LYS A 70 9.79 -10.09 19.83
N GLU A 71 10.36 -10.84 18.91
CA GLU A 71 11.83 -10.98 18.78
C GLU A 71 12.49 -9.64 18.41
N LYS A 72 11.94 -8.92 17.43
CA LYS A 72 12.51 -7.64 16.94
C LYS A 72 12.22 -6.46 17.86
N CYS A 73 11.03 -6.43 18.46
CA CYS A 73 10.55 -5.35 19.32
C CYS A 73 9.77 -5.93 20.51
N PRO A 74 10.45 -6.41 21.58
CA PRO A 74 9.79 -7.09 22.71
C PRO A 74 8.70 -6.25 23.41
N ASP A 75 8.93 -4.94 23.50
CA ASP A 75 8.03 -4.00 24.19
C ASP A 75 6.95 -3.41 23.28
N TYR A 76 6.86 -3.85 22.02
CA TYR A 76 5.86 -3.36 21.08
C TYR A 76 4.63 -4.28 21.07
N VAL A 77 3.45 -3.65 21.18
CA VAL A 77 2.15 -4.30 21.02
C VAL A 77 1.53 -3.77 19.74
N TYR A 78 1.35 -4.65 18.74
CA TYR A 78 0.84 -4.26 17.44
C TYR A 78 -0.61 -3.74 17.52
N ASP A 79 -1.47 -4.48 18.21
CA ASP A 79 -2.90 -4.16 18.33
C ASP A 79 -3.51 -4.95 19.49
N GLN A 80 -4.70 -4.54 19.93
CA GLN A 80 -5.46 -5.21 20.98
C GLN A 80 -6.84 -5.59 20.46
N MET A 81 -7.32 -6.74 20.94
CA MET A 81 -8.71 -7.15 20.72
C MET A 81 -9.68 -6.27 21.51
N ASP A 82 -10.97 -6.36 21.20
CA ASP A 82 -12.03 -5.58 21.86
C ASP A 82 -12.06 -5.74 23.39
N ASP A 83 -11.58 -6.86 23.92
CA ASP A 83 -11.46 -7.13 25.34
C ASP A 83 -10.15 -6.60 25.99
N GLY A 84 -9.31 -5.93 25.21
CA GLY A 84 -8.04 -5.36 25.64
C GLY A 84 -6.88 -6.36 25.69
N SER A 85 -7.07 -7.62 25.30
CA SER A 85 -5.99 -8.59 25.20
C SER A 85 -5.19 -8.41 23.88
N GLU A 86 -3.92 -8.80 23.89
CA GLU A 86 -3.10 -8.82 22.68
C GLU A 86 -3.59 -9.91 21.71
N TYR A 87 -3.47 -9.65 20.41
CA TYR A 87 -3.72 -10.68 19.40
C TYR A 87 -2.79 -11.88 19.59
N PRO A 88 -3.29 -13.12 19.47
CA PRO A 88 -2.44 -14.31 19.43
C PRO A 88 -1.39 -14.22 18.33
N PHE A 89 -0.20 -14.76 18.52
CA PHE A 89 0.90 -14.65 17.56
C PHE A 89 0.55 -15.19 16.18
N ASP A 90 -0.19 -16.27 16.10
CA ASP A 90 -0.63 -16.90 14.86
C ASP A 90 -1.71 -16.12 14.11
N SER A 91 -2.39 -15.18 14.80
CA SER A 91 -3.38 -14.27 14.21
C SER A 91 -2.80 -12.93 13.73
N VAL A 92 -1.48 -12.77 13.81
CA VAL A 92 -0.74 -11.60 13.31
C VAL A 92 0.25 -12.04 12.24
N ARG A 93 0.46 -11.23 11.22
CA ARG A 93 1.56 -11.37 10.25
C ARG A 93 2.35 -10.08 10.18
N VAL A 94 3.66 -10.23 10.15
CA VAL A 94 4.60 -9.12 10.06
C VAL A 94 5.62 -9.35 8.96
N GLY A 95 6.04 -8.24 8.36
CA GLY A 95 7.12 -8.22 7.38
C GLY A 95 8.09 -7.09 7.70
N PHE A 96 9.38 -7.35 7.58
CA PHE A 96 10.43 -6.35 7.75
C PHE A 96 11.24 -6.25 6.47
N ILE A 97 11.14 -5.09 5.80
CA ILE A 97 11.83 -4.81 4.56
C ILE A 97 13.00 -3.88 4.87
N THR A 98 14.22 -4.37 4.72
CA THR A 98 15.40 -3.52 4.83
C THR A 98 15.69 -2.88 3.48
N LEU A 99 15.76 -1.55 3.47
CA LEU A 99 16.10 -0.76 2.30
C LEU A 99 17.45 -0.08 2.50
N SER A 100 18.29 -0.10 1.47
CA SER A 100 19.41 0.81 1.29
C SER A 100 18.99 1.91 0.33
N VAL A 101 19.28 3.15 0.68
CA VAL A 101 18.94 4.35 -0.09
C VAL A 101 20.18 5.19 -0.30
N THR A 102 20.52 5.44 -1.55
CA THR A 102 21.66 6.28 -1.94
C THR A 102 21.16 7.50 -2.70
N LYS A 103 21.63 8.70 -2.37
CA LYS A 103 21.36 9.90 -3.15
C LYS A 103 22.38 10.04 -4.28
N VAL A 104 21.89 10.13 -5.52
CA VAL A 104 22.76 10.14 -6.72
C VAL A 104 23.08 11.52 -7.26
N LYS A 105 22.33 12.55 -6.85
CA LYS A 105 22.56 13.95 -7.29
C LYS A 105 22.50 14.90 -6.11
N ASP A 106 23.35 15.91 -6.19
CA ASP A 106 23.34 17.00 -5.19
C ASP A 106 22.24 18.01 -5.51
N ASP A 107 21.22 18.00 -4.68
CA ASP A 107 20.10 18.93 -4.68
C ASP A 107 19.45 18.99 -3.30
N THR A 108 18.42 19.83 -3.15
CA THR A 108 17.69 20.01 -1.88
C THR A 108 16.54 19.02 -1.70
N THR A 109 16.33 18.06 -2.61
CA THR A 109 15.23 17.11 -2.49
C THR A 109 15.46 16.12 -1.36
N SER A 110 14.40 15.79 -0.64
CA SER A 110 14.35 14.71 0.33
C SER A 110 13.58 13.52 -0.21
N LEU A 111 13.85 12.32 0.32
CA LEU A 111 13.00 11.16 0.11
C LEU A 111 11.92 11.16 1.19
N ASP A 112 10.67 11.34 0.76
CA ASP A 112 9.50 11.32 1.64
C ASP A 112 8.98 9.88 1.80
N LEU A 113 9.00 9.39 3.04
CA LEU A 113 8.50 8.06 3.40
C LEU A 113 7.01 8.08 3.80
N THR A 114 6.38 9.25 3.95
CA THR A 114 4.98 9.34 4.40
C THR A 114 3.98 8.76 3.39
N SER A 115 4.36 8.70 2.13
CA SER A 115 3.55 8.18 1.03
C SER A 115 3.69 6.67 0.80
N LEU A 116 4.58 6.00 1.52
CA LEU A 116 4.78 4.55 1.41
C LEU A 116 3.53 3.80 1.88
N ALA A 117 3.14 2.81 1.12
CA ALA A 117 2.03 1.94 1.47
C ALA A 117 2.30 0.50 1.04
N PHE A 118 1.52 -0.41 1.59
CA PHE A 118 1.58 -1.82 1.25
C PHE A 118 0.30 -2.28 0.56
N GLU A 119 0.44 -3.21 -0.38
CA GLU A 119 -0.67 -3.85 -1.07
C GLU A 119 -0.49 -5.37 -1.03
N MET A 120 -1.51 -6.07 -0.52
CA MET A 120 -1.60 -7.52 -0.53
C MET A 120 -3.00 -7.94 -0.98
N GLY A 121 -3.10 -8.51 -2.18
CA GLY A 121 -4.39 -8.83 -2.78
C GLY A 121 -5.26 -7.60 -3.00
N THR A 122 -6.42 -7.51 -2.34
CA THR A 122 -7.33 -6.35 -2.38
C THR A 122 -7.13 -5.40 -1.21
N ASN A 123 -6.23 -5.72 -0.28
CA ASN A 123 -5.98 -4.90 0.89
C ASN A 123 -4.81 -3.95 0.63
N GLY A 124 -4.99 -2.70 1.05
CA GLY A 124 -3.94 -1.70 1.08
C GLY A 124 -3.85 -1.13 2.49
N ASN A 125 -2.62 -0.97 3.00
CA ASN A 125 -2.37 -0.41 4.31
C ASN A 125 -1.08 0.42 4.28
N GLN A 126 -0.96 1.36 5.21
CA GLN A 126 0.30 2.03 5.49
C GLN A 126 1.13 1.19 6.46
N TYR A 127 2.42 1.48 6.55
CA TYR A 127 3.25 0.90 7.61
C TYR A 127 2.97 1.55 8.96
N ASP A 128 3.27 0.82 10.02
CA ASP A 128 3.14 1.32 11.38
C ASP A 128 4.29 2.28 11.70
N MET A 129 3.96 3.55 11.92
CA MET A 129 4.95 4.60 12.18
C MET A 129 5.63 4.45 13.55
N GLU A 130 4.93 3.97 14.57
CA GLU A 130 5.53 3.75 15.88
C GLU A 130 6.56 2.63 15.80
N LEU A 131 6.19 1.52 15.19
CA LEU A 131 7.09 0.39 14.96
C LEU A 131 8.27 0.80 14.06
N PHE A 132 8.02 1.64 13.04
CA PHE A 132 9.10 2.17 12.19
C PHE A 132 10.17 2.91 12.99
N PHE A 133 9.80 3.84 13.88
CA PHE A 133 10.77 4.58 14.68
C PHE A 133 11.46 3.71 15.74
N LYS A 134 10.78 2.70 16.28
CA LYS A 134 11.40 1.72 17.18
C LYS A 134 12.48 0.90 16.50
N LEU A 135 12.26 0.52 15.23
CA LEU A 135 13.23 -0.23 14.42
C LEU A 135 14.37 0.64 13.87
N ASN A 136 14.13 1.94 13.76
CA ASN A 136 15.09 2.90 13.18
C ASN A 136 15.37 4.06 14.16
N PRO A 137 15.98 3.82 15.32
CA PRO A 137 16.11 4.82 16.38
C PRO A 137 17.02 6.00 16.02
N THR A 138 17.77 5.90 14.94
CA THR A 138 18.64 7.00 14.43
C THR A 138 17.91 7.93 13.47
N LEU A 139 16.69 7.57 13.02
CA LEU A 139 15.88 8.41 12.15
C LEU A 139 14.95 9.30 12.99
N GLU A 140 15.08 10.61 12.84
CA GLU A 140 14.27 11.60 13.57
C GLU A 140 13.03 12.04 12.81
N ALA A 141 12.95 11.73 11.50
CA ALA A 141 11.86 12.15 10.63
C ALA A 141 11.58 11.13 9.51
N LEU A 142 10.40 11.24 8.91
CA LEU A 142 10.01 10.45 7.72
C LEU A 142 10.54 11.07 6.41
N GLU A 143 11.28 12.15 6.48
CA GLU A 143 12.01 12.74 5.36
C GLU A 143 13.50 12.41 5.47
N ILE A 144 13.99 11.60 4.53
CA ILE A 144 15.41 11.25 4.45
C ILE A 144 16.14 12.31 3.63
N LYS A 145 17.07 13.02 4.27
CA LYS A 145 17.94 14.03 3.64
C LYS A 145 19.36 13.51 3.61
N LEU A 146 19.89 13.32 2.42
CA LEU A 146 21.25 12.87 2.18
C LEU A 146 21.97 13.86 1.28
N ASN A 147 23.30 13.90 1.35
CA ASN A 147 24.14 14.53 0.34
C ASN A 147 24.39 13.57 -0.82
N ALA A 148 24.83 14.09 -1.97
CA ALA A 148 25.15 13.24 -3.11
C ALA A 148 26.26 12.22 -2.74
N GLY A 149 26.02 10.96 -3.04
CA GLY A 149 26.91 9.84 -2.72
C GLY A 149 26.72 9.29 -1.29
N GLU A 150 25.94 9.94 -0.43
CA GLU A 150 25.60 9.36 0.88
C GLU A 150 24.58 8.23 0.72
N GLU A 151 24.75 7.23 1.59
CA GLU A 151 23.88 6.07 1.71
C GLU A 151 23.39 5.93 3.13
N THR A 152 22.14 5.53 3.30
CA THR A 152 21.54 5.13 4.57
C THR A 152 20.75 3.85 4.41
N SER A 153 20.55 3.14 5.50
CA SER A 153 19.73 1.93 5.52
C SER A 153 18.71 2.00 6.65
N PHE A 154 17.51 1.53 6.39
CA PHE A 154 16.44 1.48 7.39
C PHE A 154 15.46 0.35 7.08
N VAL A 155 14.67 0.00 8.11
CA VAL A 155 13.67 -1.08 8.04
C VAL A 155 12.28 -0.48 7.94
N ILE A 156 11.51 -0.88 6.93
CA ILE A 156 10.08 -0.57 6.82
C ILE A 156 9.29 -1.78 7.35
N PRO A 157 8.53 -1.62 8.44
CA PRO A 157 7.69 -2.68 8.97
C PRO A 157 6.35 -2.74 8.22
N TYR A 158 5.85 -3.94 8.04
CA TYR A 158 4.47 -4.21 7.69
C TYR A 158 3.85 -5.10 8.76
N ALA A 159 2.65 -4.79 9.19
CA ALA A 159 1.92 -5.63 10.12
C ALA A 159 0.44 -5.69 9.77
N MET A 160 -0.18 -6.83 9.99
CA MET A 160 -1.61 -7.06 9.82
C MET A 160 -2.11 -8.14 10.77
N ASN A 161 -3.38 -8.06 11.15
CA ASN A 161 -4.07 -9.12 11.89
C ASN A 161 -5.16 -9.78 11.05
N GLU A 162 -5.66 -10.93 11.51
CA GLU A 162 -6.69 -11.69 10.82
C GLU A 162 -8.03 -10.97 10.67
N GLY A 163 -8.30 -9.97 11.53
CA GLY A 163 -9.51 -9.16 11.47
C GLY A 163 -9.57 -8.21 10.28
N LEU A 164 -8.41 -7.90 9.66
CA LEU A 164 -8.33 -6.95 8.54
C LEU A 164 -8.66 -7.59 7.18
N VAL A 165 -8.76 -8.91 7.10
CA VAL A 165 -8.99 -9.64 5.85
C VAL A 165 -10.06 -10.71 6.00
N SER A 166 -10.56 -11.22 4.87
CA SER A 166 -11.49 -12.35 4.91
C SER A 166 -10.79 -13.61 5.43
N LYS A 167 -11.53 -14.51 6.11
CA LYS A 167 -11.00 -15.83 6.55
C LYS A 167 -10.36 -16.62 5.40
N LYS A 168 -10.91 -16.50 4.20
CA LYS A 168 -10.36 -17.12 2.99
C LYS A 168 -9.00 -16.54 2.63
N ASP A 169 -8.83 -15.23 2.73
CA ASP A 169 -7.57 -14.57 2.40
C ASP A 169 -6.54 -14.84 3.50
N TRP A 170 -6.97 -14.83 4.77
CA TRP A 170 -6.10 -15.19 5.89
C TRP A 170 -5.50 -16.60 5.75
N SER A 171 -6.31 -17.59 5.39
CA SER A 171 -5.84 -18.97 5.22
C SER A 171 -4.74 -19.15 4.15
N ARG A 172 -4.48 -18.14 3.34
CA ARG A 172 -3.46 -18.14 2.28
C ARG A 172 -2.49 -16.96 2.36
N VAL A 173 -2.53 -16.19 3.46
CA VAL A 173 -1.78 -14.95 3.62
C VAL A 173 -0.29 -15.15 3.35
N ASP A 174 0.31 -16.25 3.82
CA ASP A 174 1.72 -16.58 3.62
C ASP A 174 2.08 -16.92 2.15
N LYS A 175 1.09 -17.10 1.29
CA LYS A 175 1.26 -17.35 -0.16
C LYS A 175 0.92 -16.14 -1.02
N MET A 176 0.44 -15.07 -0.40
CA MET A 176 0.08 -13.85 -1.11
C MET A 176 1.32 -12.98 -1.31
N LYS A 177 1.39 -12.32 -2.45
CA LYS A 177 2.46 -11.35 -2.72
C LYS A 177 2.19 -10.07 -1.97
N LEU A 178 3.19 -9.59 -1.24
CA LEU A 178 3.21 -8.27 -0.64
C LEU A 178 3.96 -7.32 -1.57
N TYR A 179 3.36 -6.18 -1.83
CA TYR A 179 4.00 -5.09 -2.60
C TYR A 179 4.13 -3.87 -1.72
N MET A 180 5.32 -3.32 -1.63
CA MET A 180 5.54 -1.98 -1.08
C MET A 180 5.44 -0.96 -2.21
N VAL A 181 4.49 -0.03 -2.11
CA VAL A 181 4.28 1.04 -3.09
C VAL A 181 5.11 2.24 -2.67
N LEU A 182 6.06 2.60 -3.51
CA LEU A 182 6.98 3.73 -3.31
C LEU A 182 6.44 5.02 -3.91
N GLN A 183 5.61 4.92 -4.93
CA GLN A 183 5.01 6.06 -5.62
C GLN A 183 3.71 5.61 -6.31
N TYR A 184 2.68 6.45 -6.22
CA TYR A 184 1.39 6.19 -6.88
C TYR A 184 1.24 6.90 -8.22
N TYR A 185 1.83 8.09 -8.37
CA TYR A 185 1.63 8.93 -9.55
C TYR A 185 2.91 9.71 -9.91
N PRO A 186 3.19 10.00 -11.19
CA PRO A 186 2.43 9.69 -12.41
C PRO A 186 2.54 8.23 -12.88
N GLN A 187 3.50 7.48 -12.37
CA GLN A 187 3.65 6.04 -12.54
C GLN A 187 3.58 5.38 -11.17
N LYS A 188 2.87 4.28 -11.07
CA LYS A 188 2.84 3.49 -9.85
C LYS A 188 4.11 2.63 -9.80
N ILE A 189 5.01 2.97 -8.88
CA ILE A 189 6.25 2.25 -8.63
C ILE A 189 6.07 1.40 -7.39
N ARG A 190 6.28 0.10 -7.51
CA ARG A 190 6.17 -0.83 -6.39
C ARG A 190 7.26 -1.89 -6.41
N LEU A 191 7.64 -2.35 -5.23
CA LEU A 191 8.57 -3.43 -4.97
C LEU A 191 7.80 -4.67 -4.52
N CYS A 192 8.06 -5.83 -5.12
CA CYS A 192 7.57 -7.13 -4.64
C CYS A 192 8.50 -7.61 -3.52
N CYS A 193 7.98 -7.79 -2.31
CA CYS A 193 8.77 -8.09 -1.12
C CYS A 193 8.90 -9.60 -0.83
N ASN A 194 8.48 -10.48 -1.72
CA ASN A 194 8.57 -11.94 -1.54
C ASN A 194 9.29 -12.60 -2.70
#